data_bee25bf0f2f75e5e43a82a56d1a4203b
#
_entry.id   bee25bf0f2f75e5e43a82a56d1a4203b
#
_cell.length_a   1.000
_cell.length_b   1.000
_cell.length_c   1.000
_cell.angle_alpha   90.00
_cell.angle_beta   90.00
_cell.angle_gamma   90.00
#
_symmetry.space_group_name_H-M   'P 1'
#
loop_
_entity.id
_entity.type
_entity.pdbx_description
1 polymer ?
#
loop_
_entity_poly.entity_id
_entity_poly.type
_entity_poly.pdbx_seq_one_letter_code
_entity_poly.pdbx_strand_id
1 'polypeptide(L)'
;MSEEISEDLRLLAAIAYGEASVANDSNEIGGIAFAVANRCRAWGGKSVSQLRAADRNYAYAWNGANQRFNKLMSAPDDKLDADPGMKLAVEWARKALANEGPDPSNGAFWWDGRDFMTAYASHPKVKNTFKWGAPSHNIFDVQENPGLFVKRWRVVNKKTGKAVDGAERGRYDSVWVSTAAHGSTIFWKYNPDYLGATGAKAHR
;
A
#
# COMPACT_ATOMS: atom_id res chain seq x y z
N MET A 1 -26.30 0.29 -23.32
CA MET A 1 -24.93 -0.08 -23.75
C MET A 1 -24.06 0.05 -22.51
N SER A 2 -23.51 -1.03 -21.99
CA SER A 2 -22.51 -0.95 -20.91
C SER A 2 -21.27 -0.26 -21.48
N GLU A 3 -20.80 0.78 -20.81
CA GLU A 3 -19.57 1.46 -21.17
C GLU A 3 -18.41 0.46 -20.99
N GLU A 4 -17.62 0.25 -22.03
CA GLU A 4 -16.44 -0.63 -21.97
C GLU A 4 -15.47 -0.10 -20.92
N ILE A 5 -15.08 -0.92 -19.96
CA ILE A 5 -14.18 -0.49 -18.90
C ILE A 5 -12.74 -0.48 -19.39
N SER A 6 -12.00 0.59 -19.10
CA SER A 6 -10.58 0.72 -19.48
C SER A 6 -9.72 -0.37 -18.82
N GLU A 7 -8.59 -0.72 -19.45
CA GLU A 7 -7.64 -1.69 -18.91
C GLU A 7 -7.17 -1.34 -17.50
N ASP A 8 -6.84 -0.08 -17.25
CA ASP A 8 -6.38 0.39 -15.93
C ASP A 8 -7.50 0.29 -14.88
N LEU A 9 -8.75 0.58 -15.24
CA LEU A 9 -9.90 0.42 -14.34
C LEU A 9 -10.12 -1.05 -14.00
N ARG A 10 -10.11 -1.93 -15.00
CA ARG A 10 -10.25 -3.38 -14.81
C ARG A 10 -9.12 -3.93 -13.94
N LEU A 11 -7.89 -3.56 -14.22
CA LEU A 11 -6.73 -4.02 -13.48
C LEU A 11 -6.77 -3.58 -12.01
N LEU A 12 -7.12 -2.30 -11.75
CA LEU A 12 -7.24 -1.79 -10.39
C LEU A 12 -8.38 -2.49 -9.61
N ALA A 13 -9.53 -2.67 -10.26
CA ALA A 13 -10.65 -3.40 -9.66
C ALA A 13 -10.26 -4.85 -9.34
N ALA A 14 -9.55 -5.52 -10.24
CA ALA A 14 -9.10 -6.89 -10.03
C ALA A 14 -8.10 -7.02 -8.87
N ILE A 15 -7.18 -6.06 -8.72
CA ILE A 15 -6.27 -6.01 -7.57
C ILE A 15 -7.09 -5.85 -6.27
N ALA A 16 -7.97 -4.85 -6.22
CA ALA A 16 -8.75 -4.58 -5.02
C ALA A 16 -9.66 -5.76 -4.63
N TYR A 17 -10.32 -6.38 -5.60
CA TYR A 17 -11.15 -7.56 -5.38
C TYR A 17 -10.34 -8.79 -4.97
N GLY A 18 -9.17 -8.98 -5.58
CA GLY A 18 -8.31 -10.14 -5.33
C GLY A 18 -7.64 -10.10 -3.97
N GLU A 19 -7.17 -8.94 -3.55
CA GLU A 19 -6.44 -8.75 -2.30
C GLU A 19 -7.36 -8.58 -1.08
N ALA A 20 -8.60 -8.14 -1.27
CA ALA A 20 -9.57 -8.04 -0.18
C ALA A 20 -10.06 -9.42 0.28
N SER A 21 -10.50 -9.49 1.53
CA SER A 21 -11.13 -10.66 2.12
C SER A 21 -12.41 -11.07 1.36
N VAL A 22 -12.81 -12.33 1.51
CA VAL A 22 -14.03 -12.87 0.90
C VAL A 22 -15.32 -12.25 1.48
N ALA A 23 -15.22 -11.54 2.60
CA ALA A 23 -16.33 -10.82 3.21
C ALA A 23 -16.81 -9.63 2.37
N ASN A 24 -16.00 -9.19 1.39
CA ASN A 24 -16.28 -8.03 0.53
C ASN A 24 -16.56 -6.75 1.33
N ASP A 25 -15.78 -6.50 2.40
CA ASP A 25 -15.88 -5.25 3.14
C ASP A 25 -15.60 -4.06 2.20
N SER A 26 -16.52 -3.10 2.19
CA SER A 26 -16.46 -1.97 1.26
C SER A 26 -15.23 -1.09 1.46
N ASN A 27 -14.88 -0.81 2.73
CA ASN A 27 -13.72 0.02 3.03
C ASN A 27 -12.40 -0.72 2.82
N GLU A 28 -12.37 -2.04 2.99
CA GLU A 28 -11.21 -2.87 2.67
C GLU A 28 -10.91 -2.82 1.16
N ILE A 29 -11.92 -3.10 0.32
CA ILE A 29 -11.80 -3.04 -1.15
C ILE A 29 -11.42 -1.62 -1.60
N GLY A 30 -12.12 -0.61 -1.08
CA GLY A 30 -11.85 0.80 -1.39
C GLY A 30 -10.46 1.22 -0.97
N GLY A 31 -10.01 0.83 0.22
CA GLY A 31 -8.69 1.14 0.74
C GLY A 31 -7.57 0.56 -0.13
N ILE A 32 -7.71 -0.68 -0.60
CA ILE A 32 -6.73 -1.29 -1.51
C ILE A 32 -6.69 -0.53 -2.84
N ALA A 33 -7.87 -0.21 -3.43
CA ALA A 33 -7.94 0.56 -4.67
C ALA A 33 -7.27 1.93 -4.54
N PHE A 34 -7.54 2.65 -3.45
CA PHE A 34 -6.92 3.95 -3.18
C PHE A 34 -5.43 3.84 -2.90
N ALA A 35 -4.96 2.84 -2.15
CA ALA A 35 -3.53 2.65 -1.89
C ALA A 35 -2.72 2.47 -3.19
N VAL A 36 -3.22 1.70 -4.14
CA VAL A 36 -2.62 1.56 -5.48
C VAL A 36 -2.65 2.88 -6.23
N ALA A 37 -3.81 3.56 -6.29
CA ALA A 37 -3.96 4.82 -7.01
C ALA A 37 -3.12 5.96 -6.38
N ASN A 38 -3.03 6.04 -5.05
CA ASN A 38 -2.15 6.96 -4.33
C ASN A 38 -0.69 6.77 -4.77
N ARG A 39 -0.27 5.52 -4.88
CA ARG A 39 1.09 5.19 -5.30
C ARG A 39 1.33 5.54 -6.77
N CYS A 40 0.38 5.30 -7.65
CA CYS A 40 0.44 5.74 -9.05
C CYS A 40 0.66 7.25 -9.14
N ARG A 41 -0.12 8.03 -8.40
CA ARG A 41 -0.01 9.50 -8.34
C ARG A 41 1.35 9.95 -7.79
N ALA A 42 1.77 9.40 -6.67
CA ALA A 42 3.04 9.73 -6.02
C ALA A 42 4.27 9.36 -6.88
N TRP A 43 4.13 8.37 -7.76
CA TRP A 43 5.20 7.95 -8.66
C TRP A 43 5.14 8.66 -10.03
N GLY A 44 4.69 9.90 -10.05
CA GLY A 44 4.69 10.76 -11.25
C GLY A 44 3.49 10.53 -12.17
N GLY A 45 2.34 10.13 -11.64
CA GLY A 45 1.11 9.92 -12.40
C GLY A 45 1.15 8.69 -13.31
N LYS A 46 1.81 7.61 -12.86
CA LYS A 46 1.79 6.33 -13.59
C LYS A 46 0.38 5.78 -13.69
N SER A 47 0.09 5.11 -14.81
CA SER A 47 -1.07 4.24 -14.89
C SER A 47 -0.88 2.99 -14.01
N VAL A 48 -1.96 2.26 -13.75
CA VAL A 48 -1.89 1.00 -12.97
C VAL A 48 -1.03 -0.03 -13.70
N SER A 49 -1.16 -0.12 -15.02
CA SER A 49 -0.35 -0.99 -15.87
C SER A 49 1.14 -0.63 -15.81
N GLN A 50 1.47 0.67 -15.79
CA GLN A 50 2.85 1.13 -15.64
C GLN A 50 3.41 0.87 -14.24
N LEU A 51 2.58 1.01 -13.19
CA LEU A 51 2.98 0.65 -11.83
C LEU A 51 3.29 -0.85 -11.75
N ARG A 52 2.43 -1.69 -12.30
CA ARG A 52 2.62 -3.14 -12.40
C ARG A 52 3.98 -3.51 -13.01
N ALA A 53 4.35 -2.84 -14.11
CA ALA A 53 5.62 -3.09 -14.80
C ALA A 53 6.84 -2.61 -13.99
N ALA A 54 6.69 -1.53 -13.21
CA ALA A 54 7.78 -0.87 -12.51
C ALA A 54 8.04 -1.42 -11.09
N ASP A 55 7.05 -2.05 -10.47
CA ASP A 55 7.09 -2.45 -9.08
C ASP A 55 6.73 -3.92 -8.85
N ARG A 56 7.73 -4.67 -8.39
CA ARG A 56 7.59 -6.10 -8.08
C ARG A 56 6.85 -6.37 -6.75
N ASN A 57 6.62 -5.36 -5.91
CA ASN A 57 5.96 -5.54 -4.61
C ASN A 57 4.49 -5.97 -4.74
N TYR A 58 3.87 -5.77 -5.91
CA TYR A 58 2.53 -6.25 -6.23
C TYR A 58 2.51 -7.56 -7.02
N ALA A 59 3.65 -8.26 -7.13
CA ALA A 59 3.76 -9.47 -7.94
C ALA A 59 2.77 -10.57 -7.51
N TYR A 60 2.40 -10.64 -6.23
CA TYR A 60 1.46 -11.63 -5.74
C TYR A 60 0.05 -11.44 -6.34
N ALA A 61 -0.43 -10.21 -6.43
CA ALA A 61 -1.77 -9.92 -6.98
C ALA A 61 -1.94 -10.43 -8.41
N TRP A 62 -0.90 -10.39 -9.22
CA TRP A 62 -0.95 -10.75 -10.64
C TRP A 62 -0.02 -11.89 -11.09
N ASN A 63 0.46 -12.70 -10.16
CA ASN A 63 1.28 -13.88 -10.50
C ASN A 63 0.46 -15.07 -11.02
N GLY A 64 -0.86 -14.92 -11.18
CA GLY A 64 -1.78 -15.96 -11.63
C GLY A 64 -2.34 -16.85 -10.51
N ALA A 65 -1.84 -16.72 -9.29
CA ALA A 65 -2.29 -17.55 -8.16
C ALA A 65 -3.58 -17.02 -7.49
N ASN A 66 -3.87 -15.71 -7.63
CA ASN A 66 -5.04 -15.10 -7.01
C ASN A 66 -6.30 -15.37 -7.84
N GLN A 67 -7.15 -16.31 -7.36
CA GLN A 67 -8.35 -16.73 -8.08
C GLN A 67 -9.38 -15.59 -8.24
N ARG A 68 -9.53 -14.71 -7.24
CA ARG A 68 -10.47 -13.59 -7.31
C ARG A 68 -10.00 -12.55 -8.32
N PHE A 69 -8.71 -12.23 -8.33
CA PHE A 69 -8.11 -11.38 -9.35
C PHE A 69 -8.38 -11.94 -10.76
N ASN A 70 -8.07 -13.23 -10.98
CA ASN A 70 -8.28 -13.88 -12.28
C ASN A 70 -9.76 -13.89 -12.69
N LYS A 71 -10.66 -14.13 -11.73
CA LYS A 71 -12.11 -14.11 -11.96
C LYS A 71 -12.56 -12.76 -12.51
N LEU A 72 -12.16 -11.64 -11.90
CA LEU A 72 -12.54 -10.31 -12.37
C LEU A 72 -11.88 -9.98 -13.70
N MET A 73 -10.59 -10.30 -13.87
CA MET A 73 -9.88 -10.03 -15.13
C MET A 73 -10.50 -10.75 -16.34
N SER A 74 -11.03 -11.96 -16.16
CA SER A 74 -11.63 -12.76 -17.24
C SER A 74 -13.14 -12.56 -17.41
N ALA A 75 -13.81 -11.87 -16.49
CA ALA A 75 -15.24 -11.65 -16.57
C ALA A 75 -15.62 -10.71 -17.73
N PRO A 76 -16.64 -11.01 -18.55
CA PRO A 76 -17.19 -10.06 -19.48
C PRO A 76 -17.76 -8.82 -18.77
N ASP A 77 -17.70 -7.64 -19.42
CA ASP A 77 -18.11 -6.38 -18.80
C ASP A 77 -19.57 -6.40 -18.30
N ASP A 78 -20.46 -7.02 -19.06
CA ASP A 78 -21.87 -7.18 -18.70
C ASP A 78 -22.11 -8.13 -17.51
N LYS A 79 -21.11 -8.85 -17.06
CA LYS A 79 -21.17 -9.79 -15.91
C LYS A 79 -20.54 -9.25 -14.64
N LEU A 80 -19.83 -8.12 -14.68
CA LEU A 80 -19.18 -7.56 -13.50
C LEU A 80 -20.18 -7.17 -12.41
N ASP A 81 -21.36 -6.68 -12.79
CA ASP A 81 -22.42 -6.31 -11.84
C ASP A 81 -23.16 -7.51 -11.22
N ALA A 82 -23.01 -8.69 -11.79
CA ALA A 82 -23.66 -9.89 -11.28
C ALA A 82 -23.01 -10.44 -9.98
N ASP A 83 -21.76 -10.08 -9.72
CA ASP A 83 -21.05 -10.42 -8.46
C ASP A 83 -20.93 -9.14 -7.61
N PRO A 84 -21.56 -9.09 -6.42
CA PRO A 84 -21.54 -7.88 -5.58
C PRO A 84 -20.15 -7.39 -5.24
N GLY A 85 -19.18 -8.30 -5.04
CA GLY A 85 -17.79 -7.95 -4.73
C GLY A 85 -17.05 -7.36 -5.95
N MET A 86 -17.28 -7.91 -7.15
CA MET A 86 -16.71 -7.36 -8.39
C MET A 86 -17.30 -5.98 -8.71
N LYS A 87 -18.63 -5.82 -8.59
CA LYS A 87 -19.31 -4.54 -8.75
C LYS A 87 -18.71 -3.48 -7.84
N LEU A 88 -18.62 -3.79 -6.55
CA LEU A 88 -18.05 -2.90 -5.53
C LEU A 88 -16.59 -2.53 -5.85
N ALA A 89 -15.80 -3.48 -6.31
CA ALA A 89 -14.41 -3.23 -6.69
C ALA A 89 -14.28 -2.30 -7.91
N VAL A 90 -15.14 -2.44 -8.91
CA VAL A 90 -15.20 -1.52 -10.07
C VAL A 90 -15.61 -0.11 -9.64
N GLU A 91 -16.60 0.02 -8.76
CA GLU A 91 -17.03 1.32 -8.23
C GLU A 91 -15.89 2.02 -7.46
N TRP A 92 -15.20 1.31 -6.57
CA TRP A 92 -14.08 1.86 -5.82
C TRP A 92 -12.86 2.17 -6.70
N ALA A 93 -12.56 1.31 -7.67
CA ALA A 93 -11.47 1.56 -8.61
C ALA A 93 -11.72 2.83 -9.45
N ARG A 94 -12.96 3.07 -9.89
CA ARG A 94 -13.36 4.29 -10.59
C ARG A 94 -13.13 5.53 -9.72
N LYS A 95 -13.63 5.52 -8.48
CA LYS A 95 -13.40 6.61 -7.51
C LYS A 95 -11.92 6.85 -7.24
N ALA A 96 -11.15 5.78 -7.04
CA ALA A 96 -9.72 5.87 -6.75
C ALA A 96 -8.91 6.46 -7.93
N LEU A 97 -9.21 6.07 -9.17
CA LEU A 97 -8.58 6.63 -10.37
C LEU A 97 -8.94 8.11 -10.57
N ALA A 98 -10.21 8.46 -10.37
CA ALA A 98 -10.68 9.85 -10.46
C ALA A 98 -10.22 10.70 -9.26
N ASN A 99 -9.71 10.09 -8.20
CA ASN A 99 -9.41 10.71 -6.90
C ASN A 99 -10.65 11.38 -6.28
N GLU A 100 -11.77 10.71 -6.33
CA GLU A 100 -13.07 11.18 -5.87
C GLU A 100 -13.54 10.47 -4.59
N GLY A 101 -14.22 11.24 -3.72
CA GLY A 101 -14.76 10.74 -2.46
C GLY A 101 -13.71 10.51 -1.38
N PRO A 102 -14.12 9.91 -0.24
CA PRO A 102 -13.20 9.60 0.85
C PRO A 102 -12.24 8.46 0.45
N ASP A 103 -10.99 8.60 0.85
CA ASP A 103 -9.96 7.55 0.72
C ASP A 103 -9.98 6.66 1.98
N PRO A 104 -10.50 5.42 1.92
CA PRO A 104 -10.54 4.55 3.10
C PRO A 104 -9.15 4.13 3.59
N SER A 105 -8.13 4.20 2.74
CA SER A 105 -6.74 3.90 3.12
C SER A 105 -6.07 5.03 3.89
N ASN A 106 -6.68 6.22 3.95
CA ASN A 106 -6.14 7.44 4.56
C ASN A 106 -4.72 7.77 4.07
N GLY A 107 -4.54 7.77 2.74
CA GLY A 107 -3.29 8.11 2.07
C GLY A 107 -2.22 7.02 2.13
N ALA A 108 -2.60 5.76 2.32
CA ALA A 108 -1.67 4.64 2.28
C ALA A 108 -1.07 4.43 0.88
N PHE A 109 0.06 3.75 0.86
CA PHE A 109 0.72 3.24 -0.34
C PHE A 109 0.87 1.73 -0.35
N TRP A 110 0.67 1.07 0.78
CA TRP A 110 0.82 -0.38 0.98
C TRP A 110 -0.24 -0.90 1.92
N TRP A 111 -0.43 -2.21 1.88
CA TRP A 111 -1.29 -2.94 2.80
C TRP A 111 -0.67 -4.30 3.15
N ASP A 112 -1.12 -4.88 4.24
CA ASP A 112 -0.85 -6.25 4.62
C ASP A 112 -2.12 -6.87 5.18
N GLY A 113 -2.28 -8.14 4.91
CA GLY A 113 -3.35 -8.94 5.44
C GLY A 113 -2.92 -9.75 6.68
N ARG A 114 -3.51 -10.92 6.81
CA ARG A 114 -3.30 -11.83 7.94
C ARG A 114 -1.86 -12.34 8.09
N ASP A 115 -1.10 -12.33 7.01
CA ASP A 115 0.33 -12.66 6.98
C ASP A 115 1.16 -11.75 7.88
N PHE A 116 0.74 -10.49 8.10
CA PHE A 116 1.36 -9.59 9.07
C PHE A 116 1.40 -10.21 10.48
N MET A 117 0.35 -10.90 10.90
CA MET A 117 0.29 -11.60 12.18
C MET A 117 1.01 -12.96 12.13
N THR A 118 0.72 -13.80 11.12
CA THR A 118 1.21 -15.18 11.07
C THR A 118 2.71 -15.27 10.79
N ALA A 119 3.27 -14.29 10.08
CA ALA A 119 4.70 -14.18 9.78
C ALA A 119 5.38 -13.06 10.57
N TYR A 120 4.82 -12.62 11.69
CA TYR A 120 5.21 -11.40 12.41
C TYR A 120 6.73 -11.25 12.58
N ALA A 121 7.40 -12.22 13.17
CA ALA A 121 8.85 -12.12 13.45
C ALA A 121 9.72 -11.99 12.19
N SER A 122 9.25 -12.48 11.06
CA SER A 122 9.95 -12.43 9.77
C SER A 122 9.47 -11.30 8.86
N HIS A 123 8.35 -10.66 9.20
CA HIS A 123 7.70 -9.67 8.35
C HIS A 123 8.59 -8.43 8.13
N PRO A 124 8.72 -7.94 6.88
CA PRO A 124 9.62 -6.81 6.56
C PRO A 124 9.33 -5.54 7.34
N LYS A 125 8.04 -5.22 7.59
CA LYS A 125 7.67 -4.03 8.37
C LYS A 125 8.07 -4.15 9.83
N VAL A 126 7.93 -5.34 10.42
CA VAL A 126 8.38 -5.61 11.79
C VAL A 126 9.90 -5.49 11.91
N LYS A 127 10.65 -6.06 10.96
CA LYS A 127 12.12 -5.95 10.92
C LYS A 127 12.62 -4.51 10.76
N ASN A 128 11.85 -3.67 10.07
CA ASN A 128 12.18 -2.27 9.83
C ASN A 128 11.47 -1.30 10.78
N THR A 129 10.87 -1.80 11.84
CA THR A 129 10.07 -1.09 12.84
C THR A 129 8.80 -0.43 12.31
N PHE A 130 7.74 -0.52 13.09
CA PHE A 130 6.46 0.10 12.80
C PHE A 130 5.80 0.62 14.07
N LYS A 131 4.85 1.53 13.90
CA LYS A 131 3.92 1.96 14.94
C LYS A 131 2.49 2.06 14.41
N TRP A 132 1.55 1.94 15.34
CA TRP A 132 0.15 2.18 15.03
C TRP A 132 -0.13 3.68 14.93
N GLY A 133 -0.78 4.11 13.85
CA GLY A 133 -1.26 5.50 13.72
C GLY A 133 -2.48 5.77 14.59
N ALA A 134 -3.25 4.72 14.92
CA ALA A 134 -4.32 4.73 15.93
C ALA A 134 -4.45 3.33 16.54
N PRO A 135 -4.91 3.19 17.81
CA PRO A 135 -5.12 1.89 18.45
C PRO A 135 -6.06 0.96 17.65
N SER A 136 -7.07 1.52 16.99
CA SER A 136 -8.03 0.77 16.17
C SER A 136 -7.42 0.11 14.92
N HIS A 137 -6.20 0.49 14.53
CA HIS A 137 -5.52 -0.15 13.39
C HIS A 137 -4.91 -1.51 13.77
N ASN A 138 -4.78 -1.79 15.06
CA ASN A 138 -4.25 -3.08 15.55
C ASN A 138 -5.33 -4.17 15.56
N ILE A 139 -5.80 -4.55 14.39
CA ILE A 139 -6.86 -5.57 14.21
C ILE A 139 -6.37 -7.00 14.46
N PHE A 140 -5.08 -7.21 14.64
CA PHE A 140 -4.46 -8.53 14.87
C PHE A 140 -3.87 -8.69 16.27
N ASP A 141 -4.05 -7.71 17.14
CA ASP A 141 -3.53 -7.71 18.52
C ASP A 141 -2.03 -8.03 18.60
N VAL A 142 -1.22 -7.38 17.77
CA VAL A 142 0.23 -7.51 17.74
C VAL A 142 0.92 -6.26 18.30
N GLN A 143 2.04 -6.45 18.99
CA GLN A 143 2.76 -5.35 19.62
C GLN A 143 3.55 -4.56 18.57
N GLU A 144 3.44 -3.23 18.59
CA GLU A 144 4.34 -2.36 17.82
C GLU A 144 5.77 -2.39 18.37
N ASN A 145 6.74 -2.04 17.53
CA ASN A 145 8.15 -2.08 17.89
C ASN A 145 8.90 -0.78 17.52
N PRO A 146 8.45 0.38 18.01
CA PRO A 146 9.17 1.64 17.78
C PRO A 146 10.55 1.61 18.44
N GLY A 147 11.45 2.42 17.90
CA GLY A 147 12.81 2.60 18.43
C GLY A 147 13.21 4.06 18.39
N LEU A 148 14.49 4.35 18.61
CA LEU A 148 15.04 5.68 18.42
C LEU A 148 16.19 5.60 17.42
N PHE A 149 15.99 6.18 16.25
CA PHE A 149 16.97 6.18 15.17
C PHE A 149 17.41 7.60 14.86
N VAL A 150 18.73 7.83 14.86
CA VAL A 150 19.33 9.12 14.51
C VAL A 150 20.06 8.95 13.18
N LYS A 151 19.69 9.74 12.18
CA LYS A 151 20.42 9.85 10.92
C LYS A 151 21.35 11.05 10.96
N ARG A 152 22.56 10.86 10.42
CA ARG A 152 23.56 11.91 10.30
C ARG A 152 23.96 12.08 8.84
N TRP A 153 24.38 13.29 8.50
CA TRP A 153 25.00 13.55 7.22
C TRP A 153 26.30 12.77 7.10
N ARG A 154 26.57 12.20 5.94
CA ARG A 154 27.88 11.62 5.63
C ARG A 154 28.72 12.69 4.97
N VAL A 155 29.85 13.03 5.59
CA VAL A 155 30.80 14.02 5.08
C VAL A 155 32.16 13.37 4.81
N VAL A 156 32.85 13.81 3.76
CA VAL A 156 34.19 13.31 3.47
C VAL A 156 35.20 14.12 4.24
N ASN A 157 35.97 13.47 5.10
CA ASN A 157 37.10 14.09 5.75
C ASN A 157 38.18 14.42 4.70
N LYS A 158 38.43 15.71 4.48
CA LYS A 158 39.33 16.20 3.42
C LYS A 158 40.77 15.72 3.58
N LYS A 159 41.21 15.40 4.82
CA LYS A 159 42.57 14.95 5.10
C LYS A 159 42.76 13.44 4.84
N THR A 160 41.75 12.65 5.12
CA THR A 160 41.85 11.18 5.06
C THR A 160 41.13 10.57 3.89
N GLY A 161 40.24 11.32 3.17
CA GLY A 161 39.38 10.82 2.12
C GLY A 161 38.25 9.92 2.62
N LYS A 162 38.15 9.66 3.93
CA LYS A 162 37.15 8.75 4.50
C LYS A 162 35.84 9.48 4.81
N ALA A 163 34.71 8.79 4.55
CA ALA A 163 33.40 9.27 4.97
C ALA A 163 33.24 9.10 6.49
N VAL A 164 32.82 10.18 7.16
CA VAL A 164 32.56 10.23 8.60
C VAL A 164 31.15 10.77 8.85
N ASP A 165 30.62 10.50 10.04
CA ASP A 165 29.34 11.07 10.44
C ASP A 165 29.52 12.56 10.78
N GLY A 166 28.69 13.38 10.14
CA GLY A 166 28.59 14.81 10.38
C GLY A 166 27.44 15.16 11.33
N ALA A 167 26.88 16.36 11.13
CA ALA A 167 25.73 16.83 11.90
C ALA A 167 24.51 15.90 11.77
N GLU A 168 23.62 15.94 12.75
CA GLU A 168 22.36 15.26 12.72
C GLU A 168 21.52 15.76 11.54
N ARG A 169 20.95 14.83 10.78
CA ARG A 169 20.02 15.09 9.68
C ARG A 169 18.57 15.01 10.14
N GLY A 170 18.29 14.13 11.07
CA GLY A 170 16.96 13.93 11.63
C GLY A 170 16.85 12.65 12.46
N ARG A 171 15.69 12.51 13.11
CA ARG A 171 15.35 11.38 13.97
C ARG A 171 14.01 10.78 13.56
N TYR A 172 13.82 9.49 13.83
CA TYR A 172 12.54 8.82 13.68
C TYR A 172 12.44 7.64 14.65
N ASP A 173 11.22 7.23 14.96
CA ASP A 173 10.94 6.13 15.89
C ASP A 173 10.55 4.83 15.16
N SER A 174 10.03 4.94 13.94
CA SER A 174 9.61 3.82 13.13
C SER A 174 9.73 4.15 11.64
N VAL A 175 9.93 3.14 10.80
CA VAL A 175 9.93 3.30 9.35
C VAL A 175 8.50 3.35 8.83
N TRP A 176 7.62 2.54 9.41
CA TRP A 176 6.24 2.37 8.98
C TRP A 176 5.26 2.94 10.00
N VAL A 177 4.18 3.54 9.50
CA VAL A 177 3.02 3.93 10.31
C VAL A 177 1.75 3.46 9.61
N SER A 178 0.84 2.85 10.38
CA SER A 178 -0.48 2.47 9.85
C SER A 178 -1.37 3.68 9.69
N THR A 179 -2.19 3.70 8.65
CA THR A 179 -3.07 4.82 8.30
C THR A 179 -4.55 4.50 8.50
N ALA A 180 -4.91 3.24 8.33
CA ALA A 180 -6.26 2.69 8.50
C ALA A 180 -6.18 1.17 8.68
N ALA A 181 -7.29 0.56 9.11
CA ALA A 181 -7.51 -0.88 9.04
C ALA A 181 -8.99 -1.15 8.78
N HIS A 182 -9.28 -2.04 7.83
CA HIS A 182 -10.63 -2.45 7.45
C HIS A 182 -10.67 -3.93 7.10
N GLY A 183 -11.73 -4.61 7.49
CA GLY A 183 -11.85 -6.05 7.25
C GLY A 183 -10.67 -6.83 7.84
N SER A 184 -9.88 -7.45 7.00
CA SER A 184 -8.67 -8.21 7.37
C SER A 184 -7.37 -7.52 6.92
N THR A 185 -7.43 -6.23 6.59
CA THR A 185 -6.33 -5.50 5.97
C THR A 185 -5.92 -4.28 6.78
N ILE A 186 -4.61 -4.11 6.99
CA ILE A 186 -3.99 -2.92 7.58
C ILE A 186 -3.32 -2.13 6.46
N PHE A 187 -3.53 -0.82 6.45
CA PHE A 187 -2.98 0.11 5.46
C PHE A 187 -1.80 0.88 6.03
N TRP A 188 -0.77 1.12 5.20
CA TRP A 188 0.52 1.64 5.63
C TRP A 188 1.06 2.74 4.73
N LYS A 189 1.82 3.64 5.36
CA LYS A 189 2.76 4.53 4.67
C LYS A 189 4.07 4.61 5.44
N TYR A 190 5.10 5.18 4.82
CA TYR A 190 6.30 5.53 5.58
C TYR A 190 5.99 6.64 6.60
N ASN A 191 6.64 6.53 7.76
CA ASN A 191 6.61 7.58 8.77
C ASN A 191 7.20 8.88 8.18
N PRO A 192 6.51 10.04 8.29
CA PRO A 192 7.04 11.32 7.82
C PRO A 192 8.42 11.67 8.39
N ASP A 193 8.67 11.35 9.66
CA ASP A 193 9.97 11.58 10.30
C ASP A 193 11.08 10.74 9.66
N TYR A 194 10.78 9.48 9.30
CA TYR A 194 11.69 8.64 8.54
C TYR A 194 12.01 9.24 7.17
N LEU A 195 11.00 9.71 6.45
CA LEU A 195 11.19 10.36 5.14
C LEU A 195 12.06 11.62 5.26
N GLY A 196 11.77 12.49 6.25
CA GLY A 196 12.55 13.69 6.53
C GLY A 196 14.00 13.38 6.88
N ALA A 197 14.22 12.43 7.80
CA ALA A 197 15.55 12.06 8.27
C ALA A 197 16.40 11.38 7.19
N THR A 198 15.79 10.59 6.30
CA THR A 198 16.53 9.78 5.32
C THR A 198 16.53 10.38 3.91
N GLY A 199 15.52 11.18 3.55
CA GLY A 199 15.26 11.63 2.19
C GLY A 199 14.73 10.50 1.28
N ALA A 200 14.20 9.44 1.88
CA ALA A 200 13.52 8.38 1.14
C ALA A 200 12.28 8.91 0.43
N LYS A 201 11.92 8.27 -0.68
CA LYS A 201 10.69 8.63 -1.42
C LYS A 201 9.50 7.90 -0.82
N ALA A 202 8.40 8.60 -0.61
CA ALA A 202 7.20 8.05 0.04
C ALA A 202 6.59 6.83 -0.66
N HIS A 203 6.85 6.65 -1.95
CA HIS A 203 6.24 5.61 -2.80
C HIS A 203 7.21 4.46 -3.19
N ARG A 204 8.42 4.43 -2.59
CA ARG A 204 9.45 3.42 -2.95
C ARG A 204 10.02 2.73 -1.73
#